data_a48644da67c1ccea19791fbc1109feb4
#
_entry.id   a48644da67c1ccea19791fbc1109feb4
#
_cell.length_a   1.000
_cell.length_b   1.000
_cell.length_c   1.000
_cell.angle_alpha   90.00
_cell.angle_beta   90.00
_cell.angle_gamma   90.00
#
_symmetry.space_group_name_H-M   'P 1'
#
loop_
_entity.id
_entity.type
_entity.pdbx_description
1 polymer ?
#
loop_
_entity_poly.entity_id
_entity_poly.type
_entity_poly.pdbx_seq_one_letter_code
_entity_poly.pdbx_strand_id
1 'polypeptide(L)'
;MPTKPPAYHITHKIRQTRRISRKSIAFLFLLAGSALVALTALLFAWMADFALETNAELVQKYPWFAWVALPFGLPLIVWITRRFAPYTSGSGIPQVLASLALPYGANKTRLIRLLETLLKIPLTFLAMCAGASVGREGPSVQVGAAVMSAWGAWCKKHGFAFRGMQENDLIAAGAAGGLAAAFNAPLAGVIFAIEELGREVMLRWERQILLGVLAAGFIQVAIQGNNPYFSGFSGGALDNMLGWVLGCGLACGIAGGLFGRTLYLGATAFAPAKWREHIRRHPLITAALIGILLAAIGTLYQGKTYGTGYHEAAQALRGIHEAPAGLAAAKWFSTVLTYWTGTPGGIFTPSLTIGAVLGEHIAILTGLAQGTHVLVLICMAAFLAGATQSPLTSAVVVMEMTGGQNLLFWLLIACIFASQVSRQFSPRPFYHAAGTRFKRQVEQNGQK
;
A
#
# COMPACT_ATOMS: atom_id res chain seq x y z
N MET A 1 -41.13 1.77 -49.32
CA MET A 1 -40.42 1.32 -48.12
C MET A 1 -41.43 0.80 -47.12
N PRO A 2 -41.41 -0.46 -46.69
CA PRO A 2 -42.42 -0.96 -45.77
C PRO A 2 -42.14 -0.39 -44.35
N THR A 3 -43.12 0.32 -43.82
CA THR A 3 -43.13 0.83 -42.45
C THR A 3 -43.22 -0.35 -41.48
N LYS A 4 -42.25 -0.45 -40.56
CA LYS A 4 -42.25 -1.51 -39.53
C LYS A 4 -43.51 -1.41 -38.67
N PRO A 5 -44.15 -2.54 -38.31
CA PRO A 5 -45.40 -2.53 -37.55
C PRO A 5 -45.24 -1.90 -36.18
N PRO A 6 -46.24 -1.20 -35.63
CA PRO A 6 -46.16 -0.46 -34.35
C PRO A 6 -45.78 -1.34 -33.13
N ALA A 7 -46.06 -2.64 -33.16
CA ALA A 7 -45.65 -3.59 -32.13
C ALA A 7 -44.11 -3.74 -31.99
N TYR A 8 -43.36 -3.51 -33.09
CA TYR A 8 -41.90 -3.57 -33.06
C TYR A 8 -41.30 -2.41 -32.25
N HIS A 9 -41.87 -1.23 -32.32
CA HIS A 9 -41.41 -0.06 -31.58
C HIS A 9 -41.71 -0.18 -30.08
N ILE A 10 -42.82 -0.79 -29.68
CA ILE A 10 -43.20 -1.00 -28.28
C ILE A 10 -42.28 -2.04 -27.62
N THR A 11 -42.06 -3.17 -28.30
CA THR A 11 -41.16 -4.23 -27.77
C THR A 11 -39.71 -3.74 -27.69
N HIS A 12 -39.25 -2.90 -28.65
CA HIS A 12 -37.92 -2.30 -28.60
C HIS A 12 -37.77 -1.31 -27.45
N LYS A 13 -38.75 -0.42 -27.22
CA LYS A 13 -38.78 0.51 -26.07
C LYS A 13 -38.77 -0.26 -24.73
N ILE A 14 -39.59 -1.28 -24.55
CA ILE A 14 -39.65 -2.10 -23.32
C ILE A 14 -38.32 -2.82 -23.08
N ARG A 15 -37.69 -3.37 -24.13
CA ARG A 15 -36.35 -3.98 -24.00
C ARG A 15 -35.29 -2.95 -23.67
N GLN A 16 -35.36 -1.75 -24.22
CA GLN A 16 -34.42 -0.66 -23.94
C GLN A 16 -34.58 -0.14 -22.52
N THR A 17 -35.81 0.07 -22.04
CA THR A 17 -36.09 0.49 -20.64
C THR A 17 -35.63 -0.55 -19.63
N ARG A 18 -35.92 -1.85 -19.89
CA ARG A 18 -35.41 -2.95 -19.02
C ARG A 18 -33.87 -3.05 -19.03
N ARG A 19 -33.21 -2.74 -20.17
CA ARG A 19 -31.77 -2.75 -20.28
C ARG A 19 -31.12 -1.57 -19.51
N ILE A 20 -31.74 -0.38 -19.58
CA ILE A 20 -31.32 0.82 -18.82
C ILE A 20 -31.50 0.57 -17.33
N SER A 21 -32.68 0.12 -16.89
CA SER A 21 -32.98 -0.19 -15.50
C SER A 21 -31.97 -1.18 -14.90
N ARG A 22 -31.63 -2.27 -15.62
CA ARG A 22 -30.65 -3.26 -15.14
C ARG A 22 -29.23 -2.73 -15.06
N LYS A 23 -28.83 -1.80 -15.96
CA LYS A 23 -27.51 -1.14 -15.88
C LYS A 23 -27.44 -0.18 -14.70
N SER A 24 -28.52 0.58 -14.45
CA SER A 24 -28.60 1.48 -13.30
C SER A 24 -28.55 0.72 -11.96
N ILE A 25 -29.24 -0.42 -11.87
CA ILE A 25 -29.20 -1.28 -10.69
C ILE A 25 -27.78 -1.83 -10.47
N ALA A 26 -27.10 -2.34 -11.50
CA ALA A 26 -25.72 -2.82 -11.38
C ALA A 26 -24.75 -1.71 -10.93
N PHE A 27 -24.96 -0.49 -11.42
CA PHE A 27 -24.19 0.68 -11.00
C PHE A 27 -24.42 1.03 -9.52
N LEU A 28 -25.67 1.01 -9.04
CA LEU A 28 -25.98 1.24 -7.61
C LEU A 28 -25.35 0.19 -6.70
N PHE A 29 -25.33 -1.08 -7.12
CA PHE A 29 -24.63 -2.14 -6.38
C PHE A 29 -23.12 -1.95 -6.35
N LEU A 30 -22.54 -1.46 -7.46
CA LEU A 30 -21.11 -1.12 -7.49
C LEU A 30 -20.81 0.04 -6.52
N LEU A 31 -21.61 1.09 -6.50
CA LEU A 31 -21.50 2.21 -5.56
C LEU A 31 -21.61 1.73 -4.11
N ALA A 32 -22.57 0.85 -3.81
CA ALA A 32 -22.72 0.28 -2.48
C ALA A 32 -21.47 -0.53 -2.05
N GLY A 33 -20.91 -1.35 -2.96
CA GLY A 33 -19.65 -2.05 -2.72
C GLY A 33 -18.48 -1.10 -2.49
N SER A 34 -18.39 -0.03 -3.28
CA SER A 34 -17.36 1.01 -3.12
C SER A 34 -17.50 1.76 -1.79
N ALA A 35 -18.73 1.99 -1.34
CA ALA A 35 -19.00 2.58 -0.03
C ALA A 35 -18.54 1.65 1.11
N LEU A 36 -18.79 0.35 1.01
CA LEU A 36 -18.29 -0.62 1.99
C LEU A 36 -16.76 -0.65 2.04
N VAL A 37 -16.08 -0.56 0.89
CA VAL A 37 -14.63 -0.46 0.81
C VAL A 37 -14.13 0.82 1.48
N ALA A 38 -14.73 1.97 1.17
CA ALA A 38 -14.35 3.26 1.77
C ALA A 38 -14.56 3.26 3.29
N LEU A 39 -15.70 2.78 3.78
CA LEU A 39 -15.98 2.70 5.22
C LEU A 39 -15.02 1.78 5.97
N THR A 40 -14.65 0.64 5.36
CA THR A 40 -13.63 -0.25 5.94
C THR A 40 -12.24 0.39 5.97
N ALA A 41 -11.87 1.12 4.93
CA ALA A 41 -10.61 1.86 4.88
C ALA A 41 -10.59 3.01 5.90
N LEU A 42 -11.71 3.72 6.09
CA LEU A 42 -11.89 4.76 7.13
C LEU A 42 -11.71 4.20 8.53
N LEU A 43 -12.40 3.09 8.84
CA LEU A 43 -12.27 2.42 10.12
C LEU A 43 -10.81 2.02 10.38
N PHE A 44 -10.15 1.47 9.37
CA PHE A 44 -8.76 1.08 9.48
C PHE A 44 -7.84 2.30 9.66
N ALA A 45 -8.13 3.40 8.97
CA ALA A 45 -7.40 4.64 9.12
C ALA A 45 -7.48 5.16 10.55
N TRP A 46 -8.68 5.26 11.09
CA TRP A 46 -8.92 5.69 12.47
C TRP A 46 -8.21 4.79 13.50
N MET A 47 -8.31 3.46 13.33
CA MET A 47 -7.59 2.52 14.19
C MET A 47 -6.07 2.70 14.12
N ALA A 48 -5.52 2.89 12.91
CA ALA A 48 -4.08 3.07 12.73
C ALA A 48 -3.57 4.36 13.37
N ASP A 49 -4.29 5.47 13.21
CA ASP A 49 -3.95 6.75 13.80
C ASP A 49 -3.99 6.65 15.34
N PHE A 50 -5.03 6.05 15.91
CA PHE A 50 -5.12 5.75 17.33
C PHE A 50 -3.97 4.85 17.83
N ALA A 51 -3.55 3.84 17.04
CA ALA A 51 -2.44 2.98 17.41
C ALA A 51 -1.11 3.74 17.47
N LEU A 52 -0.87 4.66 16.52
CA LEU A 52 0.35 5.47 16.47
C LEU A 52 0.42 6.44 17.64
N GLU A 53 -0.68 7.11 17.95
CA GLU A 53 -0.79 8.01 19.12
C GLU A 53 -0.56 7.24 20.42
N THR A 54 -1.25 6.11 20.59
CA THR A 54 -1.08 5.23 21.77
C THR A 54 0.37 4.76 21.93
N ASN A 55 1.02 4.34 20.83
CA ASN A 55 2.43 3.93 20.89
C ASN A 55 3.33 5.09 21.30
N ALA A 56 3.14 6.28 20.71
CA ALA A 56 3.94 7.47 21.04
C ALA A 56 3.80 7.86 22.52
N GLU A 57 2.57 7.89 23.04
CA GLU A 57 2.31 8.17 24.45
C GLU A 57 2.94 7.14 25.39
N LEU A 58 2.79 5.84 25.07
CA LEU A 58 3.34 4.75 25.87
C LEU A 58 4.86 4.75 25.88
N VAL A 59 5.52 5.00 24.75
CA VAL A 59 6.99 5.10 24.67
C VAL A 59 7.51 6.31 25.42
N GLN A 60 6.81 7.46 25.34
CA GLN A 60 7.18 8.65 26.07
C GLN A 60 7.04 8.47 27.59
N LYS A 61 5.94 7.87 28.03
CA LYS A 61 5.64 7.66 29.45
C LYS A 61 6.45 6.52 30.07
N TYR A 62 6.70 5.47 29.28
CA TYR A 62 7.37 4.25 29.70
C TYR A 62 8.48 3.88 28.70
N PRO A 63 9.71 4.40 28.83
CA PRO A 63 10.82 4.13 27.90
C PRO A 63 11.14 2.64 27.68
N TRP A 64 10.81 1.78 28.63
CA TRP A 64 10.97 0.33 28.55
C TRP A 64 9.86 -0.38 27.73
N PHE A 65 8.76 0.33 27.42
CA PHE A 65 7.59 -0.27 26.76
C PHE A 65 7.95 -1.01 25.47
N ALA A 66 8.73 -0.39 24.58
CA ALA A 66 9.14 -1.00 23.31
C ALA A 66 9.97 -2.29 23.51
N TRP A 67 10.76 -2.37 24.60
CA TRP A 67 11.58 -3.55 24.95
C TRP A 67 10.75 -4.75 25.41
N VAL A 68 9.49 -4.55 25.73
CA VAL A 68 8.53 -5.62 26.06
C VAL A 68 7.57 -5.82 24.87
N ALA A 69 6.97 -4.73 24.39
CA ALA A 69 5.93 -4.80 23.38
C ALA A 69 6.39 -5.43 22.05
N LEU A 70 7.60 -5.08 21.58
CA LEU A 70 8.11 -5.63 20.32
C LEU A 70 8.55 -7.10 20.43
N PRO A 71 9.37 -7.52 21.42
CA PRO A 71 9.82 -8.91 21.53
C PRO A 71 8.72 -9.93 21.86
N PHE A 72 7.63 -9.51 22.51
CA PHE A 72 6.50 -10.38 22.83
C PHE A 72 5.33 -10.18 21.87
N GLY A 73 5.04 -8.95 21.46
CA GLY A 73 3.94 -8.62 20.57
C GLY A 73 4.13 -9.17 19.15
N LEU A 74 5.33 -9.01 18.55
CA LEU A 74 5.58 -9.53 17.22
C LEU A 74 5.42 -11.05 17.11
N PRO A 75 5.99 -11.89 18.00
CA PRO A 75 5.73 -13.33 17.98
C PRO A 75 4.26 -13.68 18.14
N LEU A 76 3.53 -12.99 19.02
CA LEU A 76 2.10 -13.21 19.20
C LEU A 76 1.32 -12.91 17.92
N ILE A 77 1.58 -11.76 17.28
CA ILE A 77 0.95 -11.37 16.00
C ILE A 77 1.29 -12.39 14.91
N VAL A 78 2.54 -12.81 14.80
CA VAL A 78 2.99 -13.81 13.82
C VAL A 78 2.33 -15.16 14.08
N TRP A 79 2.18 -15.58 15.33
CA TRP A 79 1.48 -16.80 15.71
C TRP A 79 0.00 -16.75 15.31
N ILE A 80 -0.71 -15.67 15.65
CA ILE A 80 -2.13 -15.47 15.27
C ILE A 80 -2.27 -15.48 13.76
N THR A 81 -1.42 -14.72 13.05
CA THR A 81 -1.40 -14.65 11.59
C THR A 81 -1.27 -16.04 10.97
N ARG A 82 -0.28 -16.83 11.40
CA ARG A 82 -0.02 -18.16 10.85
C ARG A 82 -1.13 -19.16 11.14
N ARG A 83 -1.78 -19.04 12.31
CA ARG A 83 -2.81 -19.98 12.76
C ARG A 83 -4.18 -19.69 12.14
N PHE A 84 -4.56 -18.42 12.04
CA PHE A 84 -5.93 -18.02 11.71
C PHE A 84 -6.05 -17.29 10.36
N ALA A 85 -5.01 -16.66 9.88
CA ALA A 85 -5.03 -15.85 8.66
C ALA A 85 -3.70 -15.93 7.87
N PRO A 86 -3.26 -17.13 7.43
CA PRO A 86 -1.92 -17.37 6.89
C PRO A 86 -1.61 -16.56 5.61
N TYR A 87 -2.63 -16.13 4.88
CA TYR A 87 -2.49 -15.32 3.68
C TYR A 87 -2.58 -13.80 3.92
N THR A 88 -2.55 -13.37 5.18
CA THR A 88 -2.56 -11.93 5.53
C THR A 88 -1.19 -11.40 5.95
N SER A 89 -0.15 -12.22 5.95
CA SER A 89 1.22 -11.79 6.27
C SER A 89 1.74 -10.73 5.28
N GLY A 90 2.52 -9.77 5.78
CA GLY A 90 3.12 -8.70 4.99
C GLY A 90 2.12 -7.70 4.41
N SER A 91 2.45 -7.09 3.27
CA SER A 91 1.76 -5.91 2.73
C SER A 91 0.29 -6.15 2.35
N GLY A 92 -0.05 -7.18 1.60
CA GLY A 92 -1.39 -7.39 1.04
C GLY A 92 -1.48 -7.17 -0.47
N ILE A 93 -0.73 -6.25 -1.02
CA ILE A 93 -0.66 -6.04 -2.47
C ILE A 93 -0.20 -7.30 -3.20
N PRO A 94 0.86 -8.02 -2.77
CA PRO A 94 1.28 -9.27 -3.40
C PRO A 94 0.18 -10.34 -3.43
N GLN A 95 -0.64 -10.42 -2.40
CA GLN A 95 -1.75 -11.38 -2.33
C GLN A 95 -2.84 -11.06 -3.36
N VAL A 96 -3.16 -9.77 -3.53
CA VAL A 96 -4.12 -9.32 -4.55
C VAL A 96 -3.60 -9.62 -5.95
N LEU A 97 -2.33 -9.30 -6.25
CA LEU A 97 -1.70 -9.63 -7.53
C LEU A 97 -1.72 -11.14 -7.80
N ALA A 98 -1.36 -11.96 -6.80
CA ALA A 98 -1.44 -13.41 -6.91
C ALA A 98 -2.87 -13.90 -7.15
N SER A 99 -3.87 -13.31 -6.46
CA SER A 99 -5.28 -13.64 -6.67
C SER A 99 -5.73 -13.30 -8.10
N LEU A 100 -5.36 -12.13 -8.62
CA LEU A 100 -5.67 -11.73 -10.00
C LEU A 100 -5.02 -12.68 -11.04
N ALA A 101 -3.79 -13.13 -10.79
CA ALA A 101 -3.04 -14.01 -11.68
C ALA A 101 -3.48 -15.50 -11.64
N LEU A 102 -4.29 -15.89 -10.65
CA LEU A 102 -4.82 -17.25 -10.53
C LEU A 102 -6.09 -17.45 -11.36
N PRO A 103 -6.30 -18.65 -11.95
CA PRO A 103 -7.56 -18.99 -12.58
C PRO A 103 -8.71 -18.99 -11.56
N TYR A 104 -9.95 -18.88 -12.07
CA TYR A 104 -11.14 -18.94 -11.22
C TYR A 104 -11.18 -20.23 -10.40
N GLY A 105 -11.47 -20.13 -9.11
CA GLY A 105 -11.57 -21.28 -8.23
C GLY A 105 -11.19 -21.01 -6.77
N ALA A 106 -11.21 -22.06 -5.95
CA ALA A 106 -10.94 -21.98 -4.51
C ALA A 106 -9.57 -21.38 -4.16
N ASN A 107 -8.55 -21.64 -4.96
CA ASN A 107 -7.20 -21.12 -4.72
C ASN A 107 -7.12 -19.60 -4.82
N LYS A 108 -7.86 -19.00 -5.76
CA LYS A 108 -7.97 -17.56 -5.93
C LYS A 108 -8.62 -16.90 -4.71
N THR A 109 -9.75 -17.42 -4.27
CA THR A 109 -10.52 -16.85 -3.16
C THR A 109 -9.85 -17.01 -1.81
N ARG A 110 -8.94 -17.99 -1.62
CA ARG A 110 -8.16 -18.16 -0.37
C ARG A 110 -7.31 -16.94 -0.04
N LEU A 111 -6.72 -16.25 -1.05
CA LEU A 111 -5.84 -15.10 -0.85
C LEU A 111 -6.58 -13.83 -0.39
N ILE A 112 -7.90 -13.77 -0.66
CA ILE A 112 -8.75 -12.61 -0.37
C ILE A 112 -10.03 -13.02 0.38
N ARG A 113 -9.99 -14.10 1.16
CA ARG A 113 -11.13 -14.56 1.94
C ARG A 113 -11.49 -13.51 2.98
N LEU A 114 -12.76 -13.03 2.96
CA LEU A 114 -13.18 -11.86 3.73
C LEU A 114 -12.82 -11.94 5.21
N LEU A 115 -13.25 -13.00 5.92
CA LEU A 115 -13.04 -13.14 7.36
C LEU A 115 -11.55 -13.18 7.74
N GLU A 116 -10.74 -13.94 6.97
CA GLU A 116 -9.30 -14.01 7.21
C GLU A 116 -8.62 -12.67 6.89
N THR A 117 -9.07 -11.99 5.84
CA THR A 117 -8.50 -10.69 5.44
C THR A 117 -8.87 -9.57 6.40
N LEU A 118 -10.08 -9.59 6.97
CA LEU A 118 -10.49 -8.61 7.99
C LEU A 118 -9.65 -8.71 9.26
N LEU A 119 -9.14 -9.90 9.63
CA LEU A 119 -8.19 -10.06 10.75
C LEU A 119 -6.90 -9.26 10.54
N LYS A 120 -6.57 -8.89 9.31
CA LYS A 120 -5.41 -8.03 9.03
C LYS A 120 -5.52 -6.67 9.70
N ILE A 121 -6.72 -6.12 9.85
CA ILE A 121 -6.96 -4.81 10.48
C ILE A 121 -6.48 -4.81 11.94
N PRO A 122 -7.04 -5.65 12.85
CA PRO A 122 -6.58 -5.67 14.23
C PRO A 122 -5.15 -6.14 14.39
N LEU A 123 -4.64 -7.02 13.53
CA LEU A 123 -3.25 -7.48 13.61
C LEU A 123 -2.25 -6.36 13.22
N THR A 124 -2.57 -5.56 12.20
CA THR A 124 -1.75 -4.38 11.85
C THR A 124 -1.85 -3.31 12.92
N PHE A 125 -3.05 -3.08 13.48
CA PHE A 125 -3.25 -2.19 14.62
C PHE A 125 -2.36 -2.57 15.81
N LEU A 126 -2.38 -3.84 16.23
CA LEU A 126 -1.52 -4.33 17.31
C LEU A 126 -0.03 -4.20 16.99
N ALA A 127 0.37 -4.42 15.74
CA ALA A 127 1.74 -4.24 15.30
C ALA A 127 2.19 -2.76 15.43
N MET A 128 1.33 -1.81 15.04
CA MET A 128 1.59 -0.38 15.19
C MET A 128 1.65 0.03 16.66
N CYS A 129 0.71 -0.45 17.49
CA CYS A 129 0.75 -0.22 18.96
C CYS A 129 2.03 -0.74 19.58
N ALA A 130 2.56 -1.87 19.13
CA ALA A 130 3.82 -2.42 19.63
C ALA A 130 5.06 -1.64 19.18
N GLY A 131 4.96 -0.77 18.19
CA GLY A 131 6.07 0.00 17.61
C GLY A 131 6.69 -0.60 16.34
N ALA A 132 6.05 -1.59 15.71
CA ALA A 132 6.52 -2.15 14.45
C ALA A 132 6.49 -1.12 13.32
N SER A 133 7.53 -1.11 12.46
CA SER A 133 7.59 -0.20 11.31
C SER A 133 6.77 -0.70 10.14
N VAL A 134 5.48 -0.36 10.12
CA VAL A 134 4.50 -0.80 9.12
C VAL A 134 3.51 0.31 8.76
N GLY A 135 2.96 0.23 7.53
CA GLY A 135 1.88 1.08 7.05
C GLY A 135 0.55 0.33 6.92
N ARG A 136 -0.54 1.07 6.76
CA ARG A 136 -1.92 0.56 6.62
C ARG A 136 -2.37 0.40 5.15
N GLU A 137 -1.67 1.00 4.22
CA GLU A 137 -2.11 1.19 2.83
C GLU A 137 -2.13 -0.13 2.05
N GLY A 138 -1.05 -0.91 2.13
CA GLY A 138 -1.02 -2.25 1.54
C GLY A 138 -2.10 -3.19 2.10
N PRO A 139 -2.28 -3.26 3.43
CA PRO A 139 -3.42 -3.92 4.05
C PRO A 139 -4.78 -3.45 3.53
N SER A 140 -4.99 -2.15 3.35
CA SER A 140 -6.25 -1.59 2.83
C SER A 140 -6.55 -2.06 1.41
N VAL A 141 -5.53 -2.27 0.58
CA VAL A 141 -5.66 -2.86 -0.77
C VAL A 141 -6.22 -4.28 -0.70
N GLN A 142 -5.67 -5.13 0.19
CA GLN A 142 -6.16 -6.51 0.33
C GLN A 142 -7.57 -6.57 0.95
N VAL A 143 -7.83 -5.75 1.96
CA VAL A 143 -9.16 -5.65 2.60
C VAL A 143 -10.19 -5.14 1.60
N GLY A 144 -9.89 -4.09 0.83
CA GLY A 144 -10.77 -3.56 -0.21
C GLY A 144 -11.09 -4.61 -1.29
N ALA A 145 -10.08 -5.36 -1.74
CA ALA A 145 -10.27 -6.48 -2.67
C ALA A 145 -11.20 -7.56 -2.10
N ALA A 146 -11.00 -7.94 -0.83
CA ALA A 146 -11.81 -8.96 -0.16
C ALA A 146 -13.26 -8.51 0.05
N VAL A 147 -13.47 -7.27 0.48
CA VAL A 147 -14.80 -6.67 0.68
C VAL A 147 -15.57 -6.62 -0.64
N MET A 148 -14.97 -6.09 -1.70
CA MET A 148 -15.62 -5.96 -2.99
C MET A 148 -15.90 -7.34 -3.64
N SER A 149 -14.98 -8.30 -3.50
CA SER A 149 -15.19 -9.68 -3.98
C SER A 149 -16.34 -10.37 -3.24
N ALA A 150 -16.37 -10.25 -1.90
CA ALA A 150 -17.44 -10.82 -1.08
C ALA A 150 -18.80 -10.17 -1.38
N TRP A 151 -18.84 -8.84 -1.56
CA TRP A 151 -20.03 -8.12 -1.98
C TRP A 151 -20.53 -8.59 -3.34
N GLY A 152 -19.63 -8.75 -4.31
CA GLY A 152 -19.96 -9.30 -5.63
C GLY A 152 -20.54 -10.70 -5.58
N ALA A 153 -19.96 -11.57 -4.75
CA ALA A 153 -20.46 -12.94 -4.53
C ALA A 153 -21.85 -12.93 -3.87
N TRP A 154 -22.07 -12.06 -2.88
CA TRP A 154 -23.39 -11.87 -2.25
C TRP A 154 -24.43 -11.40 -3.25
N CYS A 155 -24.13 -10.37 -4.06
CA CYS A 155 -25.02 -9.89 -5.10
C CYS A 155 -25.39 -11.01 -6.10
N LYS A 156 -24.41 -11.79 -6.56
CA LYS A 156 -24.63 -12.91 -7.48
C LYS A 156 -25.55 -13.97 -6.86
N LYS A 157 -25.37 -14.30 -5.58
CA LYS A 157 -26.23 -15.26 -4.84
C LYS A 157 -27.69 -14.80 -4.78
N HIS A 158 -27.95 -13.48 -4.72
CA HIS A 158 -29.29 -12.90 -4.67
C HIS A 158 -29.84 -12.50 -6.04
N GLY A 159 -29.25 -13.00 -7.14
CA GLY A 159 -29.74 -12.79 -8.50
C GLY A 159 -29.35 -11.43 -9.14
N PHE A 160 -28.51 -10.66 -8.47
CA PHE A 160 -27.99 -9.39 -9.00
C PHE A 160 -26.67 -9.65 -9.75
N ALA A 161 -26.71 -9.70 -11.07
CA ALA A 161 -25.52 -9.90 -11.87
C ALA A 161 -24.91 -8.55 -12.27
N PHE A 162 -23.63 -8.37 -12.01
CA PHE A 162 -22.83 -7.31 -12.62
C PHE A 162 -22.57 -7.67 -14.09
N ARG A 163 -23.48 -7.26 -14.98
CA ARG A 163 -23.33 -7.56 -16.41
C ARG A 163 -22.09 -6.86 -16.96
N GLY A 164 -21.18 -7.64 -17.53
CA GLY A 164 -19.94 -7.15 -18.13
C GLY A 164 -18.74 -7.11 -17.17
N MET A 165 -18.94 -7.20 -15.85
CA MET A 165 -17.85 -7.29 -14.88
C MET A 165 -17.55 -8.73 -14.50
N GLN A 166 -16.27 -9.08 -14.55
CA GLN A 166 -15.76 -10.35 -14.06
C GLN A 166 -15.33 -10.21 -12.57
N GLU A 167 -15.08 -11.32 -11.92
CA GLU A 167 -14.58 -11.34 -10.54
C GLU A 167 -13.27 -10.55 -10.40
N ASN A 168 -12.38 -10.63 -11.41
CA ASN A 168 -11.14 -9.85 -11.43
C ASN A 168 -11.38 -8.34 -11.43
N ASP A 169 -12.42 -7.89 -12.13
CA ASP A 169 -12.76 -6.47 -12.21
C ASP A 169 -13.22 -5.94 -10.83
N LEU A 170 -14.01 -6.75 -10.11
CA LEU A 170 -14.44 -6.44 -8.75
C LEU A 170 -13.27 -6.43 -7.78
N ILE A 171 -12.38 -7.44 -7.84
CA ILE A 171 -11.17 -7.49 -7.03
C ILE A 171 -10.30 -6.26 -7.29
N ALA A 172 -10.05 -5.91 -8.56
CA ALA A 172 -9.25 -4.76 -8.93
C ALA A 172 -9.89 -3.43 -8.49
N ALA A 173 -11.21 -3.26 -8.68
CA ALA A 173 -11.94 -2.08 -8.23
C ALA A 173 -11.90 -1.92 -6.70
N GLY A 174 -12.06 -3.03 -5.96
CA GLY A 174 -11.96 -3.03 -4.49
C GLY A 174 -10.55 -2.74 -4.00
N ALA A 175 -9.53 -3.35 -4.60
CA ALA A 175 -8.13 -3.14 -4.27
C ALA A 175 -7.70 -1.68 -4.47
N ALA A 176 -7.97 -1.15 -5.67
CA ALA A 176 -7.61 0.23 -6.02
C ALA A 176 -8.48 1.25 -5.28
N GLY A 177 -9.77 0.94 -5.04
CA GLY A 177 -10.65 1.74 -4.20
C GLY A 177 -10.19 1.78 -2.74
N GLY A 178 -9.68 0.66 -2.22
CA GLY A 178 -9.07 0.59 -0.90
C GLY A 178 -7.81 1.47 -0.77
N LEU A 179 -6.97 1.54 -1.81
CA LEU A 179 -5.82 2.46 -1.86
C LEU A 179 -6.28 3.91 -1.92
N ALA A 180 -7.23 4.23 -2.83
CA ALA A 180 -7.78 5.57 -3.00
C ALA A 180 -8.34 6.12 -1.69
N ALA A 181 -9.10 5.29 -0.95
CA ALA A 181 -9.65 5.64 0.34
C ALA A 181 -8.59 5.77 1.43
N ALA A 182 -7.59 4.87 1.48
CA ALA A 182 -6.53 4.90 2.51
C ALA A 182 -5.68 6.17 2.46
N PHE A 183 -5.49 6.75 1.28
CA PHE A 183 -4.67 7.94 1.06
C PHE A 183 -5.47 9.24 0.84
N ASN A 184 -6.79 9.18 0.84
CA ASN A 184 -7.64 10.30 0.40
C ASN A 184 -7.25 10.81 -1.01
N ALA A 185 -6.93 9.87 -1.91
CA ALA A 185 -6.30 10.10 -3.20
C ALA A 185 -6.99 9.28 -4.32
N PRO A 186 -8.15 9.76 -4.83
CA PRO A 186 -8.94 9.03 -5.82
C PRO A 186 -8.19 8.75 -7.14
N LEU A 187 -7.43 9.72 -7.64
CA LEU A 187 -6.67 9.60 -8.88
C LEU A 187 -5.52 8.60 -8.74
N ALA A 188 -4.84 8.62 -7.58
CA ALA A 188 -3.79 7.66 -7.27
C ALA A 188 -4.30 6.21 -7.31
N GLY A 189 -5.51 5.95 -6.82
CA GLY A 189 -6.15 4.65 -6.93
C GLY A 189 -6.37 4.21 -8.38
N VAL A 190 -6.81 5.12 -9.25
CA VAL A 190 -6.98 4.85 -10.68
C VAL A 190 -5.64 4.48 -11.34
N ILE A 191 -4.59 5.28 -11.10
CA ILE A 191 -3.26 5.01 -11.67
C ILE A 191 -2.66 3.71 -11.13
N PHE A 192 -2.85 3.41 -9.83
CA PHE A 192 -2.45 2.14 -9.23
C PHE A 192 -3.15 0.95 -9.90
N ALA A 193 -4.45 1.05 -10.18
CA ALA A 193 -5.18 0.02 -10.91
C ALA A 193 -4.54 -0.23 -12.28
N ILE A 194 -4.19 0.85 -13.00
CA ILE A 194 -3.62 0.78 -14.34
C ILE A 194 -2.20 0.19 -14.31
N GLU A 195 -1.33 0.74 -13.49
CA GLU A 195 0.10 0.43 -13.54
C GLU A 195 0.44 -0.85 -12.80
N GLU A 196 -0.14 -1.09 -11.63
CA GLU A 196 0.24 -2.21 -10.77
C GLU A 196 -0.66 -3.42 -11.00
N LEU A 197 -1.99 -3.26 -10.92
CA LEU A 197 -2.90 -4.39 -11.06
C LEU A 197 -3.05 -4.83 -12.52
N GLY A 198 -2.97 -3.89 -13.47
CA GLY A 198 -3.10 -4.15 -14.89
C GLY A 198 -1.97 -4.98 -15.50
N ARG A 199 -0.81 -5.09 -14.84
CA ARG A 199 0.32 -5.91 -15.31
C ARG A 199 0.04 -7.42 -15.23
N GLU A 200 -0.76 -7.87 -14.27
CA GLU A 200 -1.03 -9.30 -14.05
C GLU A 200 -2.22 -9.83 -14.87
N VAL A 201 -3.13 -8.97 -15.24
CA VAL A 201 -4.33 -9.33 -15.99
C VAL A 201 -4.54 -8.33 -17.11
N MET A 202 -4.89 -8.79 -18.31
CA MET A 202 -5.52 -7.93 -19.30
C MET A 202 -6.89 -7.51 -18.74
N LEU A 203 -6.87 -6.57 -17.78
CA LEU A 203 -8.08 -5.95 -17.31
C LEU A 203 -8.73 -5.31 -18.55
N ARG A 204 -9.91 -5.75 -18.87
CA ARG A 204 -10.74 -4.95 -19.75
C ARG A 204 -11.01 -3.68 -18.98
N TRP A 205 -10.35 -2.59 -19.37
CA TRP A 205 -10.53 -1.26 -18.78
C TRP A 205 -11.98 -0.82 -18.97
N GLU A 206 -12.87 -1.53 -18.29
CA GLU A 206 -14.26 -1.18 -18.30
C GLU A 206 -14.42 0.07 -17.43
N ARG A 207 -15.06 1.06 -18.00
CA ARG A 207 -15.49 2.29 -17.36
C ARG A 207 -16.02 2.06 -15.92
N GLN A 208 -16.58 0.88 -15.67
CA GLN A 208 -17.13 0.49 -14.36
C GLN A 208 -16.05 0.29 -13.29
N ILE A 209 -14.86 -0.24 -13.61
CA ILE A 209 -13.75 -0.37 -12.65
C ILE A 209 -13.33 1.01 -12.19
N LEU A 210 -13.09 1.91 -13.14
CA LEU A 210 -12.69 3.29 -12.83
C LEU A 210 -13.75 4.01 -11.98
N LEU A 211 -15.03 3.83 -12.31
CA LEU A 211 -16.13 4.39 -11.52
C LEU A 211 -16.18 3.82 -10.10
N GLY A 212 -15.91 2.53 -9.91
CA GLY A 212 -15.84 1.90 -8.59
C GLY A 212 -14.69 2.45 -7.75
N VAL A 213 -13.51 2.65 -8.34
CA VAL A 213 -12.34 3.22 -7.67
C VAL A 213 -12.59 4.68 -7.28
N LEU A 214 -13.05 5.50 -8.24
CA LEU A 214 -13.36 6.90 -8.00
C LEU A 214 -14.48 7.06 -6.96
N ALA A 215 -15.51 6.22 -6.99
CA ALA A 215 -16.58 6.24 -6.01
C ALA A 215 -16.06 6.01 -4.57
N ALA A 216 -15.17 5.01 -4.37
CA ALA A 216 -14.57 4.77 -3.06
C ALA A 216 -13.75 5.97 -2.58
N GLY A 217 -12.92 6.55 -3.45
CA GLY A 217 -12.12 7.73 -3.13
C GLY A 217 -12.99 8.96 -2.86
N PHE A 218 -14.02 9.23 -3.67
CA PHE A 218 -14.91 10.37 -3.43
C PHE A 218 -15.77 10.23 -2.18
N ILE A 219 -16.19 9.03 -1.81
CA ILE A 219 -16.87 8.78 -0.53
C ILE A 219 -15.92 9.12 0.63
N GLN A 220 -14.65 8.74 0.52
CA GLN A 220 -13.62 9.12 1.50
C GLN A 220 -13.48 10.65 1.61
N VAL A 221 -13.30 11.34 0.47
CA VAL A 221 -13.24 12.82 0.41
C VAL A 221 -14.49 13.46 0.99
N ALA A 222 -15.69 12.91 0.73
CA ALA A 222 -16.94 13.43 1.26
C ALA A 222 -17.05 13.33 2.79
N ILE A 223 -16.41 12.32 3.40
CA ILE A 223 -16.46 12.09 4.85
C ILE A 223 -15.33 12.84 5.58
N GLN A 224 -14.10 12.78 5.07
CA GLN A 224 -12.92 13.40 5.71
C GLN A 224 -12.58 14.80 5.20
N GLY A 225 -13.23 15.25 4.12
CA GLY A 225 -12.87 16.48 3.44
C GLY A 225 -11.77 16.30 2.41
N ASN A 226 -11.60 17.29 1.54
CA ASN A 226 -10.58 17.30 0.48
C ASN A 226 -9.23 17.84 0.99
N ASN A 227 -8.78 17.36 2.13
CA ASN A 227 -7.48 17.74 2.68
C ASN A 227 -6.41 16.73 2.24
N PRO A 228 -5.23 17.18 1.78
CA PRO A 228 -4.16 16.27 1.47
C PRO A 228 -3.71 15.52 2.72
N TYR A 229 -3.29 14.27 2.55
CA TYR A 229 -2.83 13.40 3.64
C TYR A 229 -1.66 14.03 4.40
N PHE A 230 -0.68 14.59 3.70
CA PHE A 230 0.38 15.42 4.26
C PHE A 230 0.06 16.89 4.04
N SER A 231 -0.44 17.57 5.07
CA SER A 231 -0.75 18.98 5.03
C SER A 231 0.50 19.84 5.26
N GLY A 232 0.51 21.04 4.63
CA GLY A 232 1.55 22.05 4.87
C GLY A 232 2.67 22.10 3.84
N PHE A 233 2.57 21.38 2.73
CA PHE A 233 3.44 21.57 1.58
C PHE A 233 3.09 22.90 0.88
N SER A 234 4.08 23.77 0.71
CA SER A 234 3.90 25.15 0.18
C SER A 234 4.42 25.27 -1.23
N GLY A 235 4.48 24.35 -2.06
CA GLY A 235 4.97 24.47 -3.43
C GLY A 235 6.32 25.19 -3.53
N GLY A 236 6.97 25.15 -4.66
CA GLY A 236 8.25 25.85 -4.87
C GLY A 236 8.97 25.36 -6.10
N ALA A 237 10.07 26.02 -6.43
CA ALA A 237 11.01 25.60 -7.45
C ALA A 237 12.44 25.72 -6.91
N LEU A 238 13.33 24.88 -7.41
CA LEU A 238 14.75 24.93 -7.11
C LEU A 238 15.52 25.39 -8.35
N ASP A 239 16.60 26.12 -8.14
CA ASP A 239 17.55 26.38 -9.20
C ASP A 239 18.12 25.05 -9.67
N ASN A 240 18.34 24.90 -10.99
CA ASN A 240 18.77 23.65 -11.60
C ASN A 240 17.91 22.43 -11.23
N MET A 241 16.58 22.59 -11.31
CA MET A 241 15.61 21.55 -10.94
C MET A 241 15.91 20.18 -11.55
N LEU A 242 16.34 20.14 -12.82
CA LEU A 242 16.68 18.88 -13.49
C LEU A 242 17.87 18.18 -12.80
N GLY A 243 18.91 18.91 -12.39
CA GLY A 243 20.05 18.33 -11.67
C GLY A 243 19.62 17.68 -10.36
N TRP A 244 18.77 18.37 -9.59
CA TRP A 244 18.22 17.83 -8.33
C TRP A 244 17.36 16.59 -8.56
N VAL A 245 16.50 16.62 -9.57
CA VAL A 245 15.60 15.49 -9.91
C VAL A 245 16.42 14.26 -10.30
N LEU A 246 17.47 14.40 -11.12
CA LEU A 246 18.33 13.28 -11.50
C LEU A 246 19.20 12.80 -10.33
N GLY A 247 19.78 13.70 -9.54
CA GLY A 247 20.57 13.34 -8.34
C GLY A 247 19.75 12.59 -7.30
N CYS A 248 18.58 13.11 -6.94
CA CYS A 248 17.65 12.44 -6.02
C CYS A 248 17.11 11.14 -6.61
N GLY A 249 16.77 11.13 -7.90
CA GLY A 249 16.32 9.93 -8.60
C GLY A 249 17.39 8.82 -8.58
N LEU A 250 18.66 9.15 -8.75
CA LEU A 250 19.78 8.21 -8.64
C LEU A 250 19.90 7.66 -7.21
N ALA A 251 20.00 8.52 -6.21
CA ALA A 251 20.16 8.12 -4.81
C ALA A 251 18.97 7.26 -4.33
N CYS A 252 17.76 7.74 -4.58
CA CYS A 252 16.54 7.04 -4.21
C CYS A 252 16.31 5.75 -5.02
N GLY A 253 16.73 5.73 -6.29
CA GLY A 253 16.67 4.54 -7.14
C GLY A 253 17.58 3.42 -6.63
N ILE A 254 18.80 3.74 -6.20
CA ILE A 254 19.74 2.79 -5.58
C ILE A 254 19.18 2.31 -4.24
N ALA A 255 18.85 3.24 -3.33
CA ALA A 255 18.37 2.90 -1.99
C ALA A 255 17.04 2.13 -2.01
N GLY A 256 16.08 2.53 -2.88
CA GLY A 256 14.80 1.86 -3.07
C GLY A 256 14.93 0.49 -3.75
N GLY A 257 15.83 0.37 -4.75
CA GLY A 257 16.12 -0.92 -5.40
C GLY A 257 16.72 -1.95 -4.45
N LEU A 258 17.68 -1.51 -3.61
CA LEU A 258 18.25 -2.35 -2.55
C LEU A 258 17.18 -2.71 -1.51
N PHE A 259 16.29 -1.77 -1.14
CA PHE A 259 15.16 -2.00 -0.24
C PHE A 259 14.23 -3.10 -0.77
N GLY A 260 13.73 -2.95 -2.00
CA GLY A 260 12.86 -3.93 -2.62
C GLY A 260 13.51 -5.32 -2.74
N ARG A 261 14.80 -5.38 -3.12
CA ARG A 261 15.58 -6.62 -3.17
C ARG A 261 15.70 -7.28 -1.80
N THR A 262 16.03 -6.50 -0.77
CA THR A 262 16.23 -7.01 0.59
C THR A 262 14.93 -7.54 1.19
N LEU A 263 13.81 -6.84 0.99
CA LEU A 263 12.47 -7.31 1.34
C LEU A 263 12.15 -8.65 0.66
N TYR A 264 12.42 -8.75 -0.64
CA TYR A 264 12.15 -9.96 -1.42
C TYR A 264 13.01 -11.14 -0.99
N LEU A 265 14.30 -10.95 -0.77
CA LEU A 265 15.21 -12.04 -0.39
C LEU A 265 14.84 -12.64 0.98
N GLY A 266 14.39 -11.82 1.93
CA GLY A 266 14.02 -12.26 3.28
C GLY A 266 15.21 -12.52 4.19
N ALA A 267 14.95 -12.70 5.49
CA ALA A 267 15.96 -12.88 6.53
C ALA A 267 16.95 -14.04 6.26
N THR A 268 16.46 -15.12 5.68
CA THR A 268 17.28 -16.32 5.42
C THR A 268 18.40 -16.09 4.42
N ALA A 269 18.27 -15.13 3.50
CA ALA A 269 19.31 -14.83 2.53
C ALA A 269 20.55 -14.18 3.14
N PHE A 270 20.35 -13.39 4.19
CA PHE A 270 21.40 -12.65 4.89
C PHE A 270 21.98 -13.41 6.08
N ALA A 271 21.29 -14.48 6.52
CA ALA A 271 21.76 -15.31 7.62
C ALA A 271 22.89 -16.26 7.19
N PRO A 272 23.89 -16.52 8.06
CA PRO A 272 24.89 -17.57 7.86
C PRO A 272 24.20 -18.92 7.59
N ALA A 273 24.84 -19.80 6.81
CA ALA A 273 24.25 -21.06 6.37
C ALA A 273 23.72 -21.91 7.54
N LYS A 274 24.45 -21.95 8.68
CA LYS A 274 24.08 -22.68 9.89
C LYS A 274 22.79 -22.20 10.57
N TRP A 275 22.40 -20.92 10.37
CA TRP A 275 21.21 -20.31 11.00
C TRP A 275 19.97 -20.32 10.08
N ARG A 276 20.15 -20.56 8.77
CA ARG A 276 19.04 -20.49 7.80
C ARG A 276 17.90 -21.45 8.12
N GLU A 277 18.26 -22.69 8.48
CA GLU A 277 17.28 -23.70 8.83
C GLU A 277 16.59 -23.38 10.16
N HIS A 278 17.33 -22.87 11.14
CA HIS A 278 16.77 -22.44 12.42
C HIS A 278 15.74 -21.32 12.24
N ILE A 279 16.04 -20.29 11.43
CA ILE A 279 15.11 -19.20 11.11
C ILE A 279 13.82 -19.74 10.47
N ARG A 280 13.92 -20.73 9.59
CA ARG A 280 12.74 -21.34 8.96
C ARG A 280 11.89 -22.14 9.93
N ARG A 281 12.52 -22.89 10.84
CA ARG A 281 11.84 -23.76 11.81
C ARG A 281 11.24 -23.01 12.99
N HIS A 282 11.88 -21.91 13.40
CA HIS A 282 11.50 -21.14 14.59
C HIS A 282 11.14 -19.68 14.30
N PRO A 283 10.06 -19.43 13.52
CA PRO A 283 9.68 -18.09 13.10
C PRO A 283 9.28 -17.17 14.27
N LEU A 284 8.76 -17.73 15.37
CA LEU A 284 8.39 -16.96 16.56
C LEU A 284 9.63 -16.46 17.31
N ILE A 285 10.66 -17.30 17.44
CA ILE A 285 11.94 -16.91 18.05
C ILE A 285 12.60 -15.84 17.18
N THR A 286 12.58 -16.02 15.86
CA THR A 286 13.09 -15.02 14.91
C THR A 286 12.37 -13.69 15.06
N ALA A 287 11.05 -13.70 15.20
CA ALA A 287 10.24 -12.49 15.42
C ALA A 287 10.60 -11.81 16.75
N ALA A 288 10.83 -12.58 17.83
CA ALA A 288 11.26 -12.04 19.12
C ALA A 288 12.63 -11.36 19.04
N LEU A 289 13.62 -12.02 18.40
CA LEU A 289 14.96 -11.45 18.21
C LEU A 289 14.93 -10.18 17.36
N ILE A 290 14.14 -10.18 16.29
CA ILE A 290 13.90 -8.97 15.49
C ILE A 290 13.23 -7.89 16.34
N GLY A 291 12.27 -8.25 17.19
CA GLY A 291 11.63 -7.33 18.13
C GLY A 291 12.61 -6.62 19.06
N ILE A 292 13.61 -7.36 19.58
CA ILE A 292 14.70 -6.77 20.37
C ILE A 292 15.52 -5.78 19.55
N LEU A 293 15.88 -6.14 18.31
CA LEU A 293 16.63 -5.24 17.42
C LEU A 293 15.83 -3.97 17.09
N LEU A 294 14.53 -4.10 16.84
CA LEU A 294 13.65 -2.96 16.60
C LEU A 294 13.53 -2.05 17.82
N ALA A 295 13.43 -2.62 19.03
CA ALA A 295 13.42 -1.85 20.27
C ALA A 295 14.74 -1.09 20.45
N ALA A 296 15.89 -1.71 20.18
CA ALA A 296 17.19 -1.08 20.24
C ALA A 296 17.33 0.09 19.26
N ILE A 297 16.98 -0.13 17.96
CA ILE A 297 17.02 0.92 16.95
C ILE A 297 16.05 2.05 17.33
N GLY A 298 14.83 1.72 17.75
CA GLY A 298 13.84 2.72 18.12
C GLY A 298 14.26 3.55 19.33
N THR A 299 14.85 2.94 20.36
CA THR A 299 15.38 3.66 21.53
C THR A 299 16.52 4.59 21.13
N LEU A 300 17.43 4.15 20.25
CA LEU A 300 18.53 4.98 19.74
C LEU A 300 18.03 6.24 19.02
N TYR A 301 16.92 6.12 18.30
CA TYR A 301 16.30 7.22 17.54
C TYR A 301 15.06 7.80 18.23
N GLN A 302 14.93 7.64 19.55
CA GLN A 302 13.87 8.25 20.38
C GLN A 302 12.44 7.95 19.87
N GLY A 303 12.21 6.74 19.36
CA GLY A 303 10.90 6.31 18.83
C GLY A 303 10.61 6.70 17.39
N LYS A 304 11.42 7.56 16.74
CA LYS A 304 11.18 8.05 15.37
C LYS A 304 11.16 6.95 14.28
N THR A 305 11.64 5.75 14.59
CA THR A 305 11.57 4.60 13.67
C THR A 305 10.31 3.77 13.79
N TYR A 306 9.50 3.97 14.84
CA TYR A 306 8.26 3.22 15.05
C TYR A 306 7.13 3.64 14.11
N GLY A 307 6.14 2.77 13.96
CA GLY A 307 4.94 3.01 13.17
C GLY A 307 5.21 3.33 11.70
N THR A 308 4.38 4.16 11.10
CA THR A 308 4.47 4.55 9.68
C THR A 308 5.61 5.54 9.41
N GLY A 309 5.96 6.39 10.38
CA GLY A 309 6.84 7.55 10.21
C GLY A 309 6.15 8.76 9.58
N TYR A 310 4.81 8.82 9.66
CA TYR A 310 4.03 9.94 9.13
C TYR A 310 4.50 11.28 9.67
N HIS A 311 4.78 11.36 10.98
CA HIS A 311 5.16 12.59 11.66
C HIS A 311 6.49 13.14 11.12
N GLU A 312 7.49 12.29 10.96
CA GLU A 312 8.81 12.63 10.41
C GLU A 312 8.71 13.12 8.96
N ALA A 313 7.92 12.43 8.13
CA ALA A 313 7.68 12.85 6.75
C ALA A 313 6.95 14.18 6.67
N ALA A 314 5.96 14.41 7.53
CA ALA A 314 5.20 15.65 7.58
C ALA A 314 6.07 16.83 8.06
N GLN A 315 6.95 16.63 9.05
CA GLN A 315 7.89 17.65 9.51
C GLN A 315 8.89 18.02 8.40
N ALA A 316 9.49 17.02 7.75
CA ALA A 316 10.42 17.24 6.64
C ALA A 316 9.78 18.03 5.48
N LEU A 317 8.51 17.74 5.14
CA LEU A 317 7.73 18.48 4.12
C LEU A 317 7.43 19.94 4.52
N ARG A 318 7.37 20.25 5.80
CA ARG A 318 7.20 21.62 6.32
C ARG A 318 8.53 22.37 6.44
N GLY A 319 9.64 21.72 6.11
CA GLY A 319 10.98 22.32 6.26
C GLY A 319 11.46 22.38 7.70
N ILE A 320 10.87 21.60 8.60
CA ILE A 320 11.31 21.48 9.99
C ILE A 320 12.42 20.43 10.03
N HIS A 321 13.65 20.87 10.26
CA HIS A 321 14.86 20.04 10.22
C HIS A 321 15.11 19.38 11.58
N GLU A 322 14.41 18.31 11.91
CA GLU A 322 14.54 17.56 13.17
C GLU A 322 14.97 16.11 12.99
N ALA A 323 15.22 15.66 11.77
CA ALA A 323 15.63 14.29 11.52
C ALA A 323 17.09 14.07 11.95
N PRO A 324 17.35 13.23 12.97
CA PRO A 324 18.73 12.93 13.38
C PRO A 324 19.48 12.22 12.25
N ALA A 325 20.79 12.42 12.21
CA ALA A 325 21.64 11.77 11.20
C ALA A 325 21.45 10.25 11.21
N GLY A 326 21.27 9.66 10.02
CA GLY A 326 21.06 8.22 9.87
C GLY A 326 19.63 7.72 10.07
N LEU A 327 18.64 8.59 10.39
CA LEU A 327 17.25 8.17 10.58
C LEU A 327 16.67 7.49 9.33
N ALA A 328 17.01 7.95 8.12
CA ALA A 328 16.58 7.30 6.88
C ALA A 328 17.03 5.83 6.81
N ALA A 329 18.29 5.56 7.13
CA ALA A 329 18.83 4.21 7.19
C ALA A 329 18.19 3.39 8.33
N ALA A 330 18.04 3.97 9.52
CA ALA A 330 17.39 3.32 10.66
C ALA A 330 15.93 2.91 10.33
N LYS A 331 15.17 3.79 9.68
CA LYS A 331 13.80 3.51 9.22
C LYS A 331 13.78 2.44 8.14
N TRP A 332 14.73 2.48 7.20
CA TRP A 332 14.91 1.46 6.17
C TRP A 332 15.12 0.07 6.80
N PHE A 333 16.07 -0.06 7.74
CA PHE A 333 16.33 -1.32 8.45
C PHE A 333 15.14 -1.76 9.29
N SER A 334 14.50 -0.85 10.03
CA SER A 334 13.34 -1.18 10.87
C SER A 334 12.18 -1.71 10.04
N THR A 335 11.93 -1.14 8.86
CA THR A 335 10.86 -1.60 7.96
C THR A 335 11.19 -2.99 7.38
N VAL A 336 12.43 -3.21 6.93
CA VAL A 336 12.88 -4.50 6.40
C VAL A 336 12.79 -5.58 7.49
N LEU A 337 13.31 -5.33 8.67
CA LEU A 337 13.27 -6.27 9.80
C LEU A 337 11.83 -6.62 10.17
N THR A 338 10.95 -5.63 10.29
CA THR A 338 9.53 -5.87 10.57
C THR A 338 8.90 -6.74 9.48
N TYR A 339 9.13 -6.43 8.20
CA TYR A 339 8.59 -7.21 7.09
C TYR A 339 9.07 -8.68 7.11
N TRP A 340 10.32 -8.93 7.49
CA TRP A 340 10.89 -10.28 7.58
C TRP A 340 10.24 -11.16 8.64
N THR A 341 9.63 -10.59 9.67
CA THR A 341 8.87 -11.38 10.67
C THR A 341 7.62 -12.03 10.08
N GLY A 342 7.09 -11.48 8.97
CA GLY A 342 5.80 -11.87 8.40
C GLY A 342 4.60 -11.22 9.10
N THR A 343 4.83 -10.22 9.93
CA THR A 343 3.77 -9.40 10.54
C THR A 343 2.92 -8.73 9.45
N PRO A 344 1.58 -8.72 9.56
CA PRO A 344 0.72 -7.96 8.67
C PRO A 344 1.01 -6.47 8.74
N GLY A 345 1.22 -5.84 7.57
CA GLY A 345 1.49 -4.41 7.48
C GLY A 345 2.13 -4.01 6.16
N GLY A 346 1.84 -2.81 5.69
CA GLY A 346 2.34 -2.25 4.43
C GLY A 346 3.74 -1.67 4.56
N ILE A 347 4.41 -1.56 3.43
CA ILE A 347 5.72 -0.88 3.32
C ILE A 347 5.59 0.50 2.68
N PHE A 348 4.39 0.90 2.27
CA PHE A 348 4.16 2.06 1.40
C PHE A 348 4.50 3.37 2.13
N THR A 349 3.78 3.72 3.19
CA THR A 349 4.07 4.93 3.99
C THR A 349 5.47 4.89 4.62
N PRO A 350 5.98 3.77 5.18
CA PRO A 350 7.38 3.69 5.58
C PRO A 350 8.37 4.04 4.46
N SER A 351 8.10 3.63 3.20
CA SER A 351 8.93 4.01 2.06
C SER A 351 8.90 5.50 1.77
N LEU A 352 7.71 6.13 1.87
CA LEU A 352 7.58 7.59 1.73
C LEU A 352 8.39 8.32 2.80
N THR A 353 8.34 7.85 4.04
CA THR A 353 9.10 8.43 5.16
C THR A 353 10.61 8.28 4.95
N ILE A 354 11.08 7.12 4.50
CA ILE A 354 12.51 6.93 4.19
C ILE A 354 12.94 7.92 3.09
N GLY A 355 12.13 8.09 2.04
CA GLY A 355 12.37 9.08 0.99
C GLY A 355 12.39 10.51 1.52
N ALA A 356 11.42 10.88 2.36
CA ALA A 356 11.33 12.22 2.96
C ALA A 356 12.57 12.57 3.78
N VAL A 357 12.95 11.70 4.71
CA VAL A 357 14.13 11.90 5.57
C VAL A 357 15.43 11.86 4.75
N LEU A 358 15.51 11.04 3.70
CA LEU A 358 16.65 11.03 2.79
C LEU A 358 16.76 12.35 2.04
N GLY A 359 15.64 12.92 1.58
CA GLY A 359 15.60 14.24 0.93
C GLY A 359 16.05 15.37 1.85
N GLU A 360 15.63 15.34 3.12
CA GLU A 360 16.08 16.27 4.16
C GLU A 360 17.59 16.14 4.40
N HIS A 361 18.11 14.92 4.54
CA HIS A 361 19.56 14.70 4.71
C HIS A 361 20.37 15.18 3.49
N ILE A 362 19.87 14.97 2.27
CA ILE A 362 20.54 15.49 1.05
C ILE A 362 20.55 17.03 1.08
N ALA A 363 19.45 17.68 1.45
CA ALA A 363 19.39 19.14 1.56
C ALA A 363 20.40 19.68 2.58
N ILE A 364 20.49 19.06 3.75
CA ILE A 364 21.48 19.44 4.80
C ILE A 364 22.89 19.24 4.29
N LEU A 365 23.22 18.10 3.68
CA LEU A 365 24.57 17.80 3.19
C LEU A 365 25.02 18.73 2.05
N THR A 366 24.08 19.21 1.25
CA THR A 366 24.38 20.11 0.13
C THR A 366 24.30 21.59 0.51
N GLY A 367 23.94 21.91 1.76
CA GLY A 367 23.77 23.27 2.24
C GLY A 367 22.59 24.02 1.62
N LEU A 368 21.56 23.29 1.14
CA LEU A 368 20.39 23.90 0.53
C LEU A 368 19.52 24.58 1.60
N ALA A 369 19.62 25.90 1.68
CA ALA A 369 18.91 26.71 2.67
C ALA A 369 17.41 26.91 2.34
N GLN A 370 17.05 26.93 1.05
CA GLN A 370 15.70 27.16 0.57
C GLN A 370 15.23 26.04 -0.35
N GLY A 371 13.93 25.70 -0.27
CA GLY A 371 13.35 24.67 -1.13
C GLY A 371 13.60 23.23 -0.67
N THR A 372 14.05 22.97 0.55
CA THR A 372 14.23 21.65 1.12
C THR A 372 12.97 20.78 1.00
N HIS A 373 11.78 21.37 1.21
CA HIS A 373 10.49 20.71 1.06
C HIS A 373 10.25 20.17 -0.36
N VAL A 374 10.76 20.84 -1.41
CA VAL A 374 10.68 20.36 -2.80
C VAL A 374 11.57 19.12 -2.98
N LEU A 375 12.78 19.14 -2.41
CA LEU A 375 13.70 18.00 -2.45
C LEU A 375 13.15 16.79 -1.69
N VAL A 376 12.55 17.04 -0.53
CA VAL A 376 11.85 16.02 0.27
C VAL A 376 10.74 15.38 -0.55
N LEU A 377 9.91 16.17 -1.22
CA LEU A 377 8.81 15.67 -2.05
C LEU A 377 9.32 14.80 -3.21
N ILE A 378 10.37 15.25 -3.91
CA ILE A 378 11.01 14.49 -5.00
C ILE A 378 11.54 13.16 -4.48
N CYS A 379 12.24 13.16 -3.35
CA CYS A 379 12.81 11.95 -2.76
C CYS A 379 11.74 10.99 -2.23
N MET A 380 10.62 11.48 -1.68
CA MET A 380 9.46 10.64 -1.30
C MET A 380 8.96 9.83 -2.49
N ALA A 381 8.68 10.50 -3.59
CA ALA A 381 8.16 9.85 -4.80
C ALA A 381 9.21 8.93 -5.44
N ALA A 382 10.44 9.40 -5.59
CA ALA A 382 11.53 8.65 -6.21
C ALA A 382 11.91 7.39 -5.41
N PHE A 383 11.93 7.45 -4.06
CA PHE A 383 12.22 6.28 -3.25
C PHE A 383 11.10 5.22 -3.36
N LEU A 384 9.84 5.65 -3.31
CA LEU A 384 8.71 4.74 -3.51
C LEU A 384 8.76 4.08 -4.89
N ALA A 385 9.06 4.87 -5.96
CA ALA A 385 9.23 4.35 -7.31
C ALA A 385 10.43 3.38 -7.42
N GLY A 386 11.53 3.65 -6.73
CA GLY A 386 12.67 2.75 -6.63
C GLY A 386 12.33 1.44 -5.91
N ALA A 387 11.55 1.50 -4.83
CA ALA A 387 11.15 0.33 -4.05
C ALA A 387 10.14 -0.57 -4.76
N THR A 388 9.16 0.02 -5.46
CA THR A 388 8.02 -0.69 -6.08
C THR A 388 8.17 -0.91 -7.57
N GLN A 389 8.96 -0.08 -8.26
CA GLN A 389 9.08 0.02 -9.72
C GLN A 389 7.75 0.36 -10.42
N SER A 390 6.95 1.21 -9.76
CA SER A 390 5.68 1.76 -10.26
C SER A 390 5.76 3.29 -10.30
N PRO A 391 6.46 3.87 -11.31
CA PRO A 391 6.77 5.29 -11.35
C PRO A 391 5.55 6.20 -11.47
N LEU A 392 4.54 5.82 -12.26
CA LEU A 392 3.34 6.65 -12.43
C LEU A 392 2.53 6.69 -11.13
N THR A 393 2.32 5.54 -10.51
CA THR A 393 1.64 5.42 -9.21
C THR A 393 2.36 6.23 -8.14
N SER A 394 3.69 6.11 -8.04
CA SER A 394 4.49 6.81 -7.03
C SER A 394 4.40 8.32 -7.18
N ALA A 395 4.52 8.85 -8.40
CA ALA A 395 4.42 10.28 -8.68
C ALA A 395 3.03 10.83 -8.35
N VAL A 396 1.96 10.16 -8.82
CA VAL A 396 0.58 10.63 -8.63
C VAL A 396 0.13 10.50 -7.18
N VAL A 397 0.50 9.40 -6.50
CA VAL A 397 0.20 9.24 -5.06
C VAL A 397 0.82 10.39 -4.25
N VAL A 398 2.12 10.65 -4.43
CA VAL A 398 2.80 11.69 -3.65
C VAL A 398 2.25 13.07 -4.00
N MET A 399 1.99 13.35 -5.28
CA MET A 399 1.34 14.58 -5.71
C MET A 399 -0.01 14.81 -5.03
N GLU A 400 -0.88 13.79 -5.02
CA GLU A 400 -2.23 13.90 -4.47
C GLU A 400 -2.22 13.96 -2.94
N MET A 401 -1.33 13.19 -2.29
CA MET A 401 -1.17 13.15 -0.83
C MET A 401 -0.62 14.47 -0.24
N THR A 402 0.07 15.27 -1.03
CA THR A 402 0.75 16.50 -0.55
C THR A 402 0.16 17.79 -1.13
N GLY A 403 -0.74 17.68 -2.13
CA GLY A 403 -1.22 18.83 -2.89
C GLY A 403 -0.16 19.42 -3.84
N GLY A 404 0.88 18.67 -4.16
CA GLY A 404 2.02 19.11 -4.99
C GLY A 404 1.79 19.05 -6.50
N GLN A 405 0.60 19.46 -7.00
CA GLN A 405 0.24 19.37 -8.43
C GLN A 405 1.24 20.06 -9.34
N ASN A 406 1.78 21.19 -8.92
CA ASN A 406 2.74 21.99 -9.69
C ASN A 406 4.06 21.25 -9.98
N LEU A 407 4.38 20.21 -9.20
CA LEU A 407 5.61 19.44 -9.34
C LEU A 407 5.40 18.10 -10.05
N LEU A 408 4.19 17.76 -10.51
CA LEU A 408 3.88 16.46 -11.12
C LEU A 408 4.86 16.07 -12.23
N PHE A 409 5.21 17.02 -13.11
CA PHE A 409 6.15 16.77 -14.18
C PHE A 409 7.53 16.34 -13.67
N TRP A 410 8.05 17.02 -12.66
CA TRP A 410 9.33 16.70 -12.03
C TRP A 410 9.31 15.41 -11.24
N LEU A 411 8.18 15.14 -10.54
CA LEU A 411 7.97 13.88 -9.86
C LEU A 411 7.97 12.69 -10.83
N LEU A 412 7.34 12.83 -11.99
CA LEU A 412 7.33 11.79 -13.02
C LEU A 412 8.74 11.49 -13.53
N ILE A 413 9.55 12.53 -13.83
CA ILE A 413 10.93 12.34 -14.27
C ILE A 413 11.75 11.64 -13.19
N ALA A 414 11.68 12.11 -11.93
CA ALA A 414 12.38 11.50 -10.80
C ALA A 414 11.99 10.02 -10.62
N CYS A 415 10.70 9.72 -10.64
CA CYS A 415 10.17 8.36 -10.45
C CYS A 415 10.57 7.42 -11.59
N ILE A 416 10.46 7.87 -12.85
CA ILE A 416 10.88 7.06 -14.00
C ILE A 416 12.36 6.76 -13.91
N PHE A 417 13.20 7.77 -13.64
CA PHE A 417 14.63 7.60 -13.52
C PHE A 417 15.00 6.69 -12.34
N ALA A 418 14.43 6.91 -11.15
CA ALA A 418 14.63 6.06 -9.98
C ALA A 418 14.21 4.60 -10.23
N SER A 419 13.10 4.38 -10.92
CA SER A 419 12.64 3.05 -11.30
C SER A 419 13.62 2.34 -12.25
N GLN A 420 14.20 3.06 -13.23
CA GLN A 420 15.20 2.49 -14.14
C GLN A 420 16.51 2.14 -13.41
N VAL A 421 16.97 3.02 -12.52
CA VAL A 421 18.16 2.76 -11.67
C VAL A 421 17.88 1.54 -10.77
N SER A 422 16.72 1.47 -10.14
CA SER A 422 16.30 0.36 -9.26
C SER A 422 16.36 -1.01 -9.95
N ARG A 423 16.04 -1.09 -11.24
CA ARG A 423 16.07 -2.35 -12.00
C ARG A 423 17.46 -3.00 -12.07
N GLN A 424 18.52 -2.24 -11.92
CA GLN A 424 19.89 -2.76 -11.86
C GLN A 424 20.13 -3.59 -10.58
N PHE A 425 19.44 -3.23 -9.49
CA PHE A 425 19.55 -3.88 -8.19
C PHE A 425 18.47 -4.94 -7.95
N SER A 426 17.26 -4.70 -8.47
CA SER A 426 16.10 -5.58 -8.34
C SER A 426 15.46 -5.79 -9.72
N PRO A 427 15.78 -6.87 -10.45
CA PRO A 427 15.30 -7.07 -11.83
C PRO A 427 13.78 -7.22 -11.96
N ARG A 428 13.08 -7.54 -10.87
CA ARG A 428 11.62 -7.68 -10.84
C ARG A 428 11.02 -6.74 -9.82
N PRO A 429 9.87 -6.10 -10.13
CA PRO A 429 9.11 -5.30 -9.18
C PRO A 429 8.81 -6.11 -7.91
N PHE A 430 9.01 -5.51 -6.75
CA PHE A 430 8.89 -6.19 -5.47
C PHE A 430 7.53 -6.88 -5.26
N TYR A 431 6.42 -6.18 -5.52
CA TYR A 431 5.08 -6.73 -5.31
C TYR A 431 4.78 -7.92 -6.21
N HIS A 432 5.18 -7.87 -7.49
CA HIS A 432 5.01 -8.97 -8.44
C HIS A 432 5.86 -10.19 -8.08
N ALA A 433 7.12 -9.95 -7.69
CA ALA A 433 8.01 -11.01 -7.24
C ALA A 433 7.47 -11.72 -5.99
N ALA A 434 6.97 -10.95 -5.02
CA ALA A 434 6.34 -11.48 -3.81
C ALA A 434 5.01 -12.17 -4.12
N GLY A 435 4.21 -11.64 -5.05
CA GLY A 435 2.96 -12.24 -5.53
C GLY A 435 3.17 -13.64 -6.11
N THR A 436 4.23 -13.81 -6.90
CA THR A 436 4.60 -15.14 -7.44
C THR A 436 4.85 -16.18 -6.34
N ARG A 437 5.39 -15.77 -5.17
CA ARG A 437 5.56 -16.70 -4.03
C ARG A 437 4.23 -17.11 -3.43
N PHE A 438 3.30 -16.18 -3.22
CA PHE A 438 1.96 -16.48 -2.72
C PHE A 438 1.19 -17.38 -3.68
N LYS A 439 1.28 -17.13 -4.98
CA LYS A 439 0.67 -17.98 -6.01
C LYS A 439 1.15 -19.43 -5.88
N ARG A 440 2.47 -19.67 -5.85
CA ARG A 440 3.06 -21.00 -5.69
C ARG A 440 2.65 -21.67 -4.37
N GLN A 441 2.59 -20.91 -3.28
CA GLN A 441 2.19 -21.44 -1.97
C GLN A 441 0.76 -21.97 -1.98
N VAL A 442 -0.17 -21.25 -2.62
CA VAL A 442 -1.58 -21.67 -2.71
C VAL A 442 -1.74 -22.87 -3.64
N GLU A 443 -1.03 -22.90 -4.77
CA GLU A 443 -1.03 -24.03 -5.71
C GLU A 443 -0.53 -25.32 -5.05
N GLN A 444 0.56 -25.26 -4.27
CA GLN A 444 1.09 -26.41 -3.52
C GLN A 444 0.16 -26.89 -2.40
N ASN A 445 -0.50 -25.96 -1.70
CA ASN A 445 -1.46 -26.31 -0.64
C ASN A 445 -2.82 -26.79 -1.17
N GLY A 446 -3.13 -26.53 -2.43
CA GLY A 446 -4.34 -27.01 -3.10
C GLY A 446 -4.21 -28.42 -3.69
N GLN A 447 -2.97 -28.94 -3.77
CA GLN A 447 -2.67 -30.31 -4.23
C GLN A 447 -2.57 -31.33 -3.08
N LYS A 448 -2.53 -30.84 -1.84
CA LYS A 448 -2.60 -31.66 -0.62
C LYS A 448 -4.04 -31.70 -0.10
#